data_decdcb4c6d48c7ffaf94afe41edf9f48
#
_entry.id   decdcb4c6d48c7ffaf94afe41edf9f48
#
_cell.length_a   1.000
_cell.length_b   1.000
_cell.length_c   1.000
_cell.angle_alpha   90.00
_cell.angle_beta   90.00
_cell.angle_gamma   90.00
#
_symmetry.space_group_name_H-M   'P 1'
#
loop_
_entity.id
_entity.type
_entity.pdbx_description
1 polymer ?
#
loop_
_entity_poly.entity_id
_entity_poly.type
_entity_poly.pdbx_seq_one_letter_code
_entity_poly.pdbx_strand_id
1 'polypeptide(L)'
;MSRGLGDVYKRQMQRLIKQQNKKVEDKIAELKTFIARFSANKSKSKQATSRRKLLDNLTVEELPASSRRYPFIGFDMDRELGKEVLQVSGISKTVDGVKLLDNVSFTLGRTDKVAFIGESEQAITMLFKILMEEEEPDEGTFKWGVSTSTSYFPVDNSAYFNDNDDSILDWIRQYSTADETETFLRGFLGRMLFSGDDIYKP
;
A
#
# COMPACT_ATOMS: atom_id res chain seq x y z
N MET A 1 -26.90 -8.97 -6.92
CA MET A 1 -26.34 -8.65 -8.27
C MET A 1 -26.21 -7.15 -8.60
N SER A 2 -26.42 -6.22 -7.70
CA SER A 2 -26.48 -4.76 -8.02
C SER A 2 -25.17 -3.96 -7.74
N ARG A 3 -24.17 -4.56 -7.10
CA ARG A 3 -22.92 -3.86 -6.72
C ARG A 3 -21.99 -3.53 -7.91
N GLY A 4 -22.01 -4.33 -8.97
CA GLY A 4 -21.14 -4.12 -10.13
C GLY A 4 -21.50 -2.90 -11.00
N LEU A 5 -22.78 -2.62 -11.17
CA LEU A 5 -23.27 -1.48 -11.99
C LEU A 5 -22.95 -0.13 -11.33
N GLY A 6 -23.08 -0.02 -10.00
CA GLY A 6 -22.73 1.19 -9.27
C GLY A 6 -21.23 1.53 -9.35
N ASP A 7 -20.38 0.51 -9.35
CA ASP A 7 -18.91 0.70 -9.46
C ASP A 7 -18.49 1.12 -10.88
N VAL A 8 -19.13 0.55 -11.90
CA VAL A 8 -18.88 0.96 -13.29
C VAL A 8 -19.30 2.41 -13.51
N TYR A 9 -20.48 2.79 -13.02
CA TYR A 9 -20.99 4.15 -13.11
C TYR A 9 -20.05 5.16 -12.39
N LYS A 10 -19.63 4.86 -11.15
CA LYS A 10 -18.69 5.70 -10.40
C LYS A 10 -17.36 5.90 -11.15
N ARG A 11 -16.81 4.84 -11.73
CA ARG A 11 -15.56 4.91 -12.51
C ARG A 11 -15.74 5.76 -13.78
N GLN A 12 -16.87 5.63 -14.46
CA GLN A 12 -17.17 6.45 -15.63
C GLN A 12 -17.30 7.93 -15.26
N MET A 13 -18.03 8.25 -14.20
CA MET A 13 -18.17 9.62 -13.71
C MET A 13 -16.83 10.23 -13.30
N GLN A 14 -16.00 9.50 -12.57
CA GLN A 14 -14.64 9.97 -12.21
C GLN A 14 -13.77 10.21 -13.44
N ARG A 15 -13.86 9.38 -14.48
CA ARG A 15 -13.14 9.59 -15.74
C ARG A 15 -13.61 10.85 -16.47
N LEU A 16 -14.94 11.06 -16.51
CA LEU A 16 -15.53 12.27 -17.13
C LEU A 16 -15.10 13.53 -16.40
N ILE A 17 -15.21 13.58 -15.07
CA ILE A 17 -14.78 14.71 -14.25
C ILE A 17 -13.28 14.98 -14.46
N LYS A 18 -12.44 13.93 -14.45
CA LYS A 18 -10.99 14.05 -14.69
C LYS A 18 -10.69 14.61 -16.07
N GLN A 19 -11.41 14.22 -17.10
CA GLN A 19 -11.26 14.76 -18.46
C GLN A 19 -11.72 16.22 -18.55
N GLN A 20 -12.82 16.57 -17.88
CA GLN A 20 -13.29 17.95 -17.81
C GLN A 20 -12.31 18.84 -17.05
N ASN A 21 -11.84 18.39 -15.89
CA ASN A 21 -10.84 19.12 -15.11
C ASN A 21 -9.57 19.38 -15.91
N LYS A 22 -9.06 18.37 -16.63
CA LYS A 22 -7.90 18.58 -17.49
C LYS A 22 -8.12 19.67 -18.54
N LYS A 23 -9.29 19.70 -19.20
CA LYS A 23 -9.62 20.76 -20.15
C LYS A 23 -9.72 22.15 -19.49
N VAL A 24 -10.24 22.21 -18.25
CA VAL A 24 -10.32 23.44 -17.48
C VAL A 24 -8.93 23.92 -17.06
N GLU A 25 -8.07 23.00 -16.58
CA GLU A 25 -6.68 23.28 -16.22
C GLU A 25 -5.85 23.79 -17.41
N ASP A 26 -5.98 23.14 -18.58
CA ASP A 26 -5.33 23.59 -19.81
C ASP A 26 -5.78 25.00 -20.19
N LYS A 27 -7.08 25.29 -20.04
CA LYS A 27 -7.64 26.63 -20.31
C LYS A 27 -7.18 27.68 -19.29
N ILE A 28 -7.08 27.31 -18.02
CA ILE A 28 -6.52 28.16 -16.96
C ILE A 28 -5.05 28.49 -17.28
N ALA A 29 -4.26 27.51 -17.69
CA ALA A 29 -2.85 27.71 -18.06
C ALA A 29 -2.70 28.67 -19.26
N GLU A 30 -3.53 28.46 -20.29
CA GLU A 30 -3.57 29.34 -21.47
C GLU A 30 -3.93 30.80 -21.09
N LEU A 31 -4.96 30.98 -20.28
CA LEU A 31 -5.40 32.30 -19.82
C LEU A 31 -4.33 33.00 -18.96
N LYS A 32 -3.70 32.27 -18.03
CA LYS A 32 -2.60 32.78 -17.20
C LYS A 32 -1.44 33.23 -18.07
N THR A 33 -1.03 32.45 -19.04
CA THR A 33 0.06 32.76 -19.97
C THR A 33 -0.27 34.03 -20.80
N PHE A 34 -1.50 34.14 -21.29
CA PHE A 34 -1.93 35.32 -22.02
C PHE A 34 -1.94 36.57 -21.13
N ILE A 35 -2.50 36.47 -19.94
CA ILE A 35 -2.56 37.59 -18.99
C ILE A 35 -1.14 38.06 -18.64
N ALA A 36 -0.22 37.14 -18.34
CA ALA A 36 1.17 37.47 -18.03
C ALA A 36 1.86 38.21 -19.19
N ARG A 37 1.62 37.76 -20.43
CA ARG A 37 2.26 38.30 -21.63
C ARG A 37 1.73 39.69 -22.02
N PHE A 38 0.45 40.00 -21.77
CA PHE A 38 -0.21 41.19 -22.28
C PHE A 38 -0.74 42.16 -21.22
N SER A 39 -0.54 41.88 -19.94
CA SER A 39 -1.00 42.73 -18.83
C SER A 39 -0.43 44.18 -18.89
N ALA A 40 0.81 44.31 -19.33
CA ALA A 40 1.50 45.62 -19.45
C ALA A 40 1.26 46.34 -20.80
N ASN A 41 0.57 45.71 -21.74
CA ASN A 41 0.36 46.26 -23.07
C ASN A 41 -0.92 47.10 -23.12
N LYS A 42 -0.78 48.43 -23.30
CA LYS A 42 -1.89 49.40 -23.33
C LYS A 42 -3.00 49.03 -24.33
N SER A 43 -2.66 48.56 -25.53
CA SER A 43 -3.65 48.23 -26.58
C SER A 43 -4.40 46.93 -26.28
N LYS A 44 -3.83 46.01 -25.50
CA LYS A 44 -4.43 44.71 -25.14
C LYS A 44 -4.91 44.61 -23.70
N SER A 45 -4.79 45.66 -22.90
CA SER A 45 -5.18 45.74 -21.51
C SER A 45 -6.65 45.34 -21.27
N LYS A 46 -7.56 45.85 -22.11
CA LYS A 46 -8.99 45.47 -22.03
C LYS A 46 -9.22 43.96 -22.24
N GLN A 47 -8.47 43.37 -23.18
CA GLN A 47 -8.55 41.92 -23.42
C GLN A 47 -7.98 41.13 -22.27
N ALA A 48 -6.87 41.55 -21.65
CA ALA A 48 -6.29 40.92 -20.49
C ALA A 48 -7.24 40.98 -19.29
N THR A 49 -7.94 42.12 -19.07
CA THR A 49 -8.94 42.27 -18.00
C THR A 49 -10.15 41.35 -18.22
N SER A 50 -10.66 41.27 -19.46
CA SER A 50 -11.76 40.36 -19.79
C SER A 50 -11.37 38.86 -19.51
N ARG A 51 -10.14 38.49 -19.88
CA ARG A 51 -9.65 37.14 -19.64
C ARG A 51 -9.38 36.84 -18.16
N ARG A 52 -9.01 37.85 -17.37
CA ARG A 52 -8.91 37.72 -15.92
C ARG A 52 -10.26 37.42 -15.29
N LYS A 53 -11.33 38.11 -15.69
CA LYS A 53 -12.69 37.79 -15.25
C LYS A 53 -13.14 36.41 -15.65
N LEU A 54 -12.74 35.94 -16.84
CA LEU A 54 -13.03 34.57 -17.26
C LEU A 54 -12.26 33.53 -16.39
N LEU A 55 -11.00 33.84 -16.06
CA LEU A 55 -10.18 32.99 -15.19
C LEU A 55 -10.79 32.86 -13.77
N ASP A 56 -11.29 33.99 -13.23
CA ASP A 56 -11.90 34.02 -11.90
C ASP A 56 -13.19 33.18 -11.82
N ASN A 57 -13.87 33.00 -12.95
CA ASN A 57 -15.09 32.21 -13.06
C ASN A 57 -14.83 30.71 -13.37
N LEU A 58 -13.59 30.34 -13.68
CA LEU A 58 -13.24 28.94 -13.94
C LEU A 58 -12.95 28.24 -12.63
N THR A 59 -13.79 27.27 -12.27
CA THR A 59 -13.60 26.39 -11.13
C THR A 59 -13.25 24.99 -11.61
N VAL A 60 -12.25 24.39 -10.95
CA VAL A 60 -11.92 22.98 -11.12
C VAL A 60 -12.82 22.19 -10.16
N GLU A 61 -13.60 21.28 -10.70
CA GLU A 61 -14.49 20.45 -9.90
C GLU A 61 -13.67 19.48 -9.05
N GLU A 62 -13.87 19.48 -7.74
CA GLU A 62 -13.19 18.54 -6.85
C GLU A 62 -13.67 17.11 -7.14
N LEU A 63 -12.72 16.23 -7.44
CA LEU A 63 -13.01 14.81 -7.56
C LEU A 63 -13.45 14.30 -6.19
N PRO A 64 -14.61 13.64 -6.09
CA PRO A 64 -15.00 13.03 -4.84
C PRO A 64 -13.91 12.04 -4.40
N ALA A 65 -13.50 12.14 -3.15
CA ALA A 65 -12.49 11.26 -2.59
C ALA A 65 -12.89 9.81 -2.83
N SER A 66 -11.96 9.00 -3.32
CA SER A 66 -12.22 7.58 -3.54
C SER A 66 -12.66 6.94 -2.24
N SER A 67 -13.85 6.31 -2.24
CA SER A 67 -14.29 5.49 -1.10
C SER A 67 -13.48 4.20 -0.95
N ARG A 68 -12.67 3.87 -1.96
CA ARG A 68 -11.75 2.73 -1.95
C ARG A 68 -10.35 3.24 -1.64
N ARG A 69 -10.09 3.43 -0.36
CA ARG A 69 -8.74 3.66 0.13
C ARG A 69 -8.13 2.30 0.46
N TYR A 70 -6.86 2.15 0.18
CA TYR A 70 -6.07 0.98 0.59
C TYR A 70 -4.77 1.48 1.21
N PRO A 71 -4.26 0.78 2.23
CA PRO A 71 -2.99 1.15 2.83
C PRO A 71 -1.87 0.97 1.81
N PHE A 72 -0.91 1.86 1.83
CA PHE A 72 0.30 1.71 1.05
C PHE A 72 1.34 0.96 1.88
N ILE A 73 1.63 -0.27 1.46
CA ILE A 73 2.67 -1.11 2.06
C ILE A 73 3.80 -1.18 1.05
N GLY A 74 4.95 -0.60 1.40
CA GLY A 74 6.19 -0.70 0.66
C GLY A 74 7.16 -1.61 1.41
N PHE A 75 7.87 -2.45 0.67
CA PHE A 75 8.98 -3.23 1.20
C PHE A 75 10.25 -2.75 0.51
N ASP A 76 11.17 -2.22 1.28
CA ASP A 76 12.49 -1.83 0.81
C ASP A 76 13.48 -2.94 1.16
N MET A 77 14.40 -3.21 0.25
CA MET A 77 15.43 -4.24 0.44
C MET A 77 16.71 -3.60 0.96
N ASP A 78 17.22 -4.08 2.09
CA ASP A 78 18.53 -3.67 2.59
C ASP A 78 19.67 -4.11 1.67
N ARG A 79 19.46 -5.21 0.96
CA ARG A 79 20.45 -5.83 0.09
C ARG A 79 19.77 -6.45 -1.13
N GLU A 80 20.44 -6.40 -2.27
CA GLU A 80 19.95 -7.06 -3.48
C GLU A 80 19.86 -8.58 -3.27
N LEU A 81 18.69 -9.14 -3.56
CA LEU A 81 18.43 -10.57 -3.43
C LEU A 81 19.21 -11.39 -4.46
N GLY A 82 19.66 -12.55 -4.05
CA GLY A 82 20.22 -13.55 -4.94
C GLY A 82 19.19 -14.11 -5.93
N LYS A 83 19.64 -14.97 -6.84
CA LYS A 83 18.79 -15.61 -7.84
C LYS A 83 17.75 -16.54 -7.21
N GLU A 84 18.16 -17.29 -6.20
CA GLU A 84 17.31 -18.21 -5.42
C GLU A 84 17.09 -17.60 -4.03
N VAL A 85 15.84 -17.35 -3.70
CA VAL A 85 15.44 -16.70 -2.44
C VAL A 85 15.06 -17.73 -1.39
N LEU A 86 14.34 -18.79 -1.81
CA LEU A 86 13.92 -19.87 -0.94
C LEU A 86 13.88 -21.17 -1.72
N GLN A 87 14.46 -22.22 -1.16
CA GLN A 87 14.35 -23.60 -1.64
C GLN A 87 13.71 -24.45 -0.56
N VAL A 88 12.65 -25.17 -0.90
CA VAL A 88 11.91 -26.08 -0.04
C VAL A 88 11.91 -27.46 -0.69
N SER A 89 12.26 -28.49 0.07
CA SER A 89 12.40 -29.87 -0.43
C SER A 89 11.76 -30.85 0.53
N GLY A 90 10.65 -31.45 0.10
CA GLY A 90 10.03 -32.61 0.75
C GLY A 90 9.45 -32.34 2.14
N ILE A 91 9.04 -31.12 2.47
CA ILE A 91 8.52 -30.82 3.81
C ILE A 91 7.23 -31.59 4.05
N SER A 92 7.24 -32.38 5.14
CA SER A 92 6.07 -33.07 5.69
C SER A 92 5.90 -32.73 7.16
N LYS A 93 4.66 -32.59 7.62
CA LYS A 93 4.33 -32.33 9.02
C LYS A 93 3.00 -32.92 9.39
N THR A 94 3.00 -33.62 10.53
CA THR A 94 1.82 -34.23 11.15
C THR A 94 1.59 -33.58 12.51
N VAL A 95 0.37 -33.17 12.80
CA VAL A 95 -0.04 -32.60 14.10
C VAL A 95 -1.25 -33.37 14.60
N ASP A 96 -1.21 -33.85 15.83
CA ASP A 96 -2.29 -34.58 16.48
C ASP A 96 -2.81 -35.78 15.63
N GLY A 97 -1.90 -36.45 14.91
CA GLY A 97 -2.23 -37.58 14.04
C GLY A 97 -2.81 -37.18 12.67
N VAL A 98 -2.96 -35.91 12.39
CA VAL A 98 -3.42 -35.40 11.09
C VAL A 98 -2.22 -34.90 10.30
N LYS A 99 -2.00 -35.44 9.10
CA LYS A 99 -0.93 -35.00 8.20
C LYS A 99 -1.36 -33.69 7.54
N LEU A 100 -0.76 -32.57 7.97
CA LEU A 100 -1.05 -31.24 7.46
C LEU A 100 -0.27 -30.92 6.18
N LEU A 101 1.00 -31.35 6.12
CA LEU A 101 1.87 -31.15 4.96
C LEU A 101 2.39 -32.50 4.51
N ASP A 102 2.40 -32.76 3.22
CA ASP A 102 2.85 -34.02 2.62
C ASP A 102 3.78 -33.74 1.43
N ASN A 103 5.09 -33.95 1.66
CA ASN A 103 6.14 -33.84 0.64
C ASN A 103 6.10 -32.55 -0.17
N VAL A 104 5.93 -31.40 0.50
CA VAL A 104 5.84 -30.09 -0.14
C VAL A 104 7.22 -29.64 -0.64
N SER A 105 7.34 -29.33 -1.94
CA SER A 105 8.59 -28.90 -2.54
C SER A 105 8.32 -27.74 -3.51
N PHE A 106 9.11 -26.66 -3.41
CA PHE A 106 9.08 -25.54 -4.35
C PHE A 106 10.34 -24.68 -4.21
N THR A 107 10.57 -23.82 -5.18
CA THR A 107 11.67 -22.84 -5.16
C THR A 107 11.13 -21.48 -5.52
N LEU A 108 11.57 -20.43 -4.80
CA LEU A 108 11.21 -19.05 -5.07
C LEU A 108 12.43 -18.27 -5.60
N GLY A 109 12.21 -17.56 -6.67
CA GLY A 109 13.17 -16.63 -7.26
C GLY A 109 12.96 -15.18 -6.78
N ARG A 110 13.84 -14.30 -7.22
CA ARG A 110 13.93 -12.90 -6.76
C ARG A 110 12.68 -12.05 -6.99
N THR A 111 11.90 -12.34 -8.02
CA THR A 111 10.72 -11.54 -8.41
C THR A 111 9.40 -12.27 -8.20
N ASP A 112 9.43 -13.44 -7.59
CA ASP A 112 8.25 -14.26 -7.46
C ASP A 112 7.28 -13.68 -6.43
N LYS A 113 6.01 -13.77 -6.75
CA LYS A 113 4.89 -13.49 -5.85
C LYS A 113 4.00 -14.72 -5.85
N VAL A 114 3.98 -15.41 -4.74
CA VAL A 114 3.29 -16.70 -4.62
C VAL A 114 2.12 -16.59 -3.66
N ALA A 115 0.98 -17.16 -4.05
CA ALA A 115 -0.16 -17.34 -3.17
C ALA A 115 -0.33 -18.84 -2.88
N PHE A 116 -0.36 -19.20 -1.61
CA PHE A 116 -0.68 -20.55 -1.18
C PHE A 116 -2.19 -20.67 -1.01
N ILE A 117 -2.79 -21.66 -1.67
CA ILE A 117 -4.23 -21.92 -1.65
C ILE A 117 -4.41 -23.38 -1.25
N GLY A 118 -5.28 -23.63 -0.29
CA GLY A 118 -5.58 -24.96 0.20
C GLY A 118 -6.89 -24.99 0.98
N GLU A 119 -7.41 -26.18 1.21
CA GLU A 119 -8.63 -26.40 2.02
C GLU A 119 -8.39 -26.16 3.51
N SER A 120 -7.14 -26.37 3.96
CA SER A 120 -6.74 -26.23 5.37
C SER A 120 -5.89 -24.98 5.58
N GLU A 121 -6.44 -23.98 6.27
CA GLU A 121 -5.71 -22.80 6.73
C GLU A 121 -4.59 -23.18 7.70
N GLN A 122 -4.81 -24.21 8.52
CA GLN A 122 -3.81 -24.72 9.47
C GLN A 122 -2.58 -25.25 8.75
N ALA A 123 -2.74 -25.94 7.61
CA ALA A 123 -1.63 -26.45 6.82
C ALA A 123 -0.77 -25.29 6.24
N ILE A 124 -1.42 -24.22 5.75
CA ILE A 124 -0.73 -23.04 5.24
C ILE A 124 0.02 -22.34 6.37
N THR A 125 -0.63 -22.13 7.51
CA THR A 125 -0.02 -21.51 8.70
C THR A 125 1.18 -22.33 9.19
N MET A 126 1.05 -23.67 9.23
CA MET A 126 2.13 -24.58 9.63
C MET A 126 3.33 -24.47 8.69
N LEU A 127 3.10 -24.40 7.37
CA LEU A 127 4.18 -24.19 6.41
C LEU A 127 4.94 -22.89 6.69
N PHE A 128 4.22 -21.77 6.94
CA PHE A 128 4.88 -20.51 7.25
C PHE A 128 5.63 -20.54 8.58
N LYS A 129 5.09 -21.19 9.62
CA LYS A 129 5.80 -21.39 10.90
C LYS A 129 7.09 -22.16 10.73
N ILE A 130 7.08 -23.22 9.91
CA ILE A 130 8.29 -23.98 9.59
C ILE A 130 9.31 -23.10 8.86
N LEU A 131 8.89 -22.33 7.87
CA LEU A 131 9.77 -21.43 7.11
C LEU A 131 10.36 -20.31 7.96
N MET A 132 9.68 -19.93 9.04
CA MET A 132 10.15 -18.94 10.03
C MET A 132 10.93 -19.56 11.20
N GLU A 133 11.18 -20.87 11.15
CA GLU A 133 11.90 -21.61 12.20
C GLU A 133 11.17 -21.60 13.56
N GLU A 134 9.86 -21.33 13.57
CA GLU A 134 9.02 -21.42 14.78
C GLU A 134 8.62 -22.88 15.06
N GLU A 135 8.60 -23.72 14.03
CA GLU A 135 8.28 -25.15 14.10
C GLU A 135 9.24 -25.97 13.25
N GLU A 136 9.57 -27.19 13.68
CA GLU A 136 10.40 -28.11 12.92
C GLU A 136 9.56 -29.00 12.01
N PRO A 137 9.95 -29.25 10.75
CA PRO A 137 9.29 -30.25 9.92
C PRO A 137 9.59 -31.69 10.43
N ASP A 138 8.67 -32.61 10.20
CA ASP A 138 8.93 -34.04 10.49
C ASP A 138 9.88 -34.64 9.45
N GLU A 139 9.76 -34.22 8.21
CA GLU A 139 10.62 -34.61 7.08
C GLU A 139 10.86 -33.41 6.16
N GLY A 140 11.94 -33.53 5.40
CA GLY A 140 12.33 -32.50 4.43
C GLY A 140 13.21 -31.40 5.00
N THR A 141 13.56 -30.45 4.15
CA THR A 141 14.44 -29.34 4.50
C THR A 141 14.07 -28.11 3.72
N PHE A 142 14.46 -26.95 4.23
CA PHE A 142 14.37 -25.69 3.47
C PHE A 142 15.64 -24.87 3.67
N LYS A 143 15.86 -23.95 2.75
CA LYS A 143 17.01 -23.06 2.79
C LYS A 143 16.64 -21.69 2.23
N TRP A 144 16.86 -20.67 3.05
CA TRP A 144 16.81 -19.27 2.60
C TRP A 144 18.11 -18.84 1.90
N GLY A 145 17.99 -17.96 0.94
CA GLY A 145 19.13 -17.32 0.29
C GLY A 145 19.95 -16.50 1.29
N VAL A 146 21.29 -16.47 1.12
CA VAL A 146 22.22 -15.79 2.04
C VAL A 146 21.94 -14.30 2.21
N SER A 147 21.36 -13.65 1.20
CA SER A 147 21.04 -12.21 1.21
C SER A 147 19.58 -11.93 1.50
N THR A 148 18.83 -12.95 1.95
CA THR A 148 17.39 -12.82 2.21
C THR A 148 17.16 -12.41 3.65
N SER A 149 16.41 -11.34 3.87
CA SER A 149 15.77 -11.01 5.14
C SER A 149 14.31 -11.43 5.11
N THR A 150 13.82 -12.03 6.17
CA THR A 150 12.45 -12.54 6.26
C THR A 150 11.62 -11.69 7.19
N SER A 151 10.36 -11.51 6.86
CA SER A 151 9.37 -10.90 7.73
C SER A 151 8.07 -11.70 7.65
N TYR A 152 7.46 -11.94 8.78
CA TYR A 152 6.24 -12.74 8.89
C TYR A 152 5.11 -11.93 9.50
N PHE A 153 3.96 -12.02 8.89
CA PHE A 153 2.72 -11.47 9.42
C PHE A 153 1.78 -12.63 9.79
N PRO A 154 1.69 -13.00 11.07
CA PRO A 154 0.90 -14.14 11.49
C PRO A 154 -0.60 -13.87 11.41
N VAL A 155 -1.40 -14.94 11.36
CA VAL A 155 -2.87 -14.86 11.41
C VAL A 155 -3.33 -14.33 12.76
N ASP A 156 -2.71 -14.80 13.85
CA ASP A 156 -2.93 -14.29 15.20
C ASP A 156 -1.83 -13.27 15.59
N ASN A 157 -2.23 -12.03 15.68
CA ASN A 157 -1.36 -10.91 16.02
C ASN A 157 -1.41 -10.53 17.50
N SER A 158 -2.17 -11.23 18.33
CA SER A 158 -2.40 -10.87 19.72
C SER A 158 -1.11 -10.74 20.52
N ALA A 159 -0.09 -11.53 20.19
CA ALA A 159 1.21 -11.48 20.85
C ALA A 159 1.92 -10.12 20.74
N TYR A 160 1.61 -9.33 19.70
CA TYR A 160 2.20 -7.98 19.50
C TYR A 160 1.45 -6.88 20.26
N PHE A 161 0.25 -7.16 20.76
CA PHE A 161 -0.64 -6.17 21.38
C PHE A 161 -1.06 -6.54 22.80
N ASN A 162 -0.38 -7.52 23.40
CA ASN A 162 -0.72 -7.97 24.77
C ASN A 162 -0.47 -6.85 25.77
N ASP A 163 -1.52 -6.52 26.55
CA ASP A 163 -1.53 -5.63 27.70
C ASP A 163 -0.91 -4.23 27.46
N ASN A 164 -1.05 -3.71 26.25
CA ASN A 164 -0.49 -2.43 25.90
C ASN A 164 -1.60 -1.40 25.63
N ASP A 165 -1.69 -0.41 26.54
CA ASP A 165 -2.59 0.74 26.42
C ASP A 165 -1.96 1.90 25.62
N ASP A 166 -0.82 1.67 24.97
CA ASP A 166 -0.12 2.67 24.18
C ASP A 166 -0.99 3.11 22.99
N SER A 167 -0.87 4.37 22.63
CA SER A 167 -1.44 4.84 21.39
C SER A 167 -0.75 4.15 20.18
N ILE A 168 -1.45 4.05 19.03
CA ILE A 168 -0.88 3.51 17.80
C ILE A 168 0.44 4.25 17.46
N LEU A 169 0.50 5.56 17.68
CA LEU A 169 1.71 6.35 17.45
C LEU A 169 2.84 5.96 18.39
N ASP A 170 2.57 5.75 19.67
CA ASP A 170 3.59 5.38 20.65
C ASP A 170 4.03 3.94 20.45
N TRP A 171 3.11 3.05 20.12
CA TRP A 171 3.41 1.66 19.80
C TRP A 171 4.36 1.54 18.60
N ILE A 172 4.12 2.28 17.52
CA ILE A 172 5.00 2.20 16.33
C ILE A 172 6.36 2.84 16.58
N ARG A 173 6.45 3.80 17.51
CA ARG A 173 7.72 4.48 17.86
C ARG A 173 8.78 3.51 18.38
N GLN A 174 8.40 2.42 19.04
CA GLN A 174 9.35 1.40 19.53
C GLN A 174 10.12 0.69 18.40
N TYR A 175 9.55 0.68 17.19
CA TYR A 175 10.17 0.07 16.00
C TYR A 175 10.90 1.08 15.11
N SER A 176 10.84 2.37 15.45
CA SER A 176 11.48 3.41 14.67
C SER A 176 12.97 3.51 14.97
N THR A 177 13.74 3.93 13.96
CA THR A 177 15.16 4.25 14.15
C THR A 177 15.34 5.64 14.76
N ALA A 178 16.52 5.92 15.35
CA ALA A 178 16.80 7.19 16.03
C ALA A 178 16.66 8.43 15.12
N ASP A 179 16.75 8.25 13.81
CA ASP A 179 16.67 9.31 12.80
C ASP A 179 15.22 9.58 12.33
N GLU A 180 14.27 8.72 12.70
CA GLU A 180 12.87 8.83 12.28
C GLU A 180 12.11 9.78 13.21
N THR A 181 11.72 10.92 12.65
CA THR A 181 10.98 11.95 13.39
C THR A 181 9.50 11.57 13.57
N GLU A 182 8.84 12.19 14.55
CA GLU A 182 7.40 12.04 14.73
C GLU A 182 6.60 12.39 13.44
N THR A 183 7.08 13.35 12.67
CA THR A 183 6.48 13.70 11.37
C THR A 183 6.55 12.52 10.39
N PHE A 184 7.66 11.79 10.38
CA PHE A 184 7.81 10.59 9.57
C PHE A 184 6.82 9.51 10.00
N LEU A 185 6.71 9.22 11.30
CA LEU A 185 5.78 8.21 11.85
C LEU A 185 4.32 8.56 11.55
N ARG A 186 3.92 9.82 11.72
CA ARG A 186 2.58 10.30 11.33
C ARG A 186 2.33 10.15 9.83
N GLY A 187 3.31 10.43 9.01
CA GLY A 187 3.24 10.23 7.55
C GLY A 187 3.12 8.75 7.17
N PHE A 188 3.85 7.88 7.88
CA PHE A 188 3.75 6.43 7.71
C PHE A 188 2.34 5.93 8.07
N LEU A 189 1.82 6.29 9.24
CA LEU A 189 0.47 5.94 9.69
C LEU A 189 -0.60 6.48 8.74
N GLY A 190 -0.42 7.71 8.22
CA GLY A 190 -1.32 8.27 7.22
C GLY A 190 -1.36 7.46 5.92
N ARG A 191 -0.23 6.90 5.47
CA ARG A 191 -0.18 5.96 4.34
C ARG A 191 -0.89 4.64 4.64
N MET A 192 -0.91 4.23 5.92
CA MET A 192 -1.66 3.07 6.41
C MET A 192 -3.12 3.37 6.71
N LEU A 193 -3.60 4.58 6.35
CA LEU A 193 -4.98 5.07 6.54
C LEU A 193 -5.35 5.47 7.97
N PHE A 194 -4.42 5.50 8.90
CA PHE A 194 -4.63 6.10 10.20
C PHE A 194 -4.45 7.62 10.10
N SER A 195 -5.49 8.40 10.35
CA SER A 195 -5.45 9.85 10.18
C SER A 195 -6.18 10.59 11.30
N GLY A 196 -5.77 11.83 11.55
CA GLY A 196 -6.37 12.65 12.60
C GLY A 196 -6.18 12.03 13.98
N ASP A 197 -7.29 11.84 14.68
CA ASP A 197 -7.30 11.32 16.06
C ASP A 197 -7.12 9.80 16.14
N ASP A 198 -7.18 9.08 15.02
CA ASP A 198 -7.03 7.62 15.02
C ASP A 198 -5.66 7.16 15.52
N ILE A 199 -4.61 7.96 15.30
CA ILE A 199 -3.23 7.63 15.71
C ILE A 199 -3.03 7.66 17.24
N TYR A 200 -3.95 8.29 17.97
CA TYR A 200 -3.90 8.40 19.44
C TYR A 200 -4.77 7.37 20.15
N LYS A 201 -5.47 6.52 19.40
CA LYS A 201 -6.24 5.41 19.97
C LYS A 201 -5.30 4.27 20.37
N PRO A 202 -5.63 3.55 21.46
CA PRO A 202 -4.95 2.33 21.84
C PRO A 202 -5.27 1.17 20.89
#